data_0caed5ef05d9ad8279790eaa56950777
#
_entry.id   0caed5ef05d9ad8279790eaa56950777
#
_cell.length_a   1.000
_cell.length_b   1.000
_cell.length_c   1.000
_cell.angle_alpha   90.00
_cell.angle_beta   90.00
_cell.angle_gamma   90.00
#
_symmetry.space_group_name_H-M   'P 1'
#
loop_
_entity.id
_entity.type
_entity.pdbx_description
1 polymer ?
#
loop_
_entity_poly.entity_id
_entity_poly.type
_entity_poly.pdbx_seq_one_letter_code
_entity_poly.pdbx_strand_id
1 'polypeptide(L)'
;MHVLSGLKKVFLVAVVVILATSCEKEEFITGYRGTIEFGEGSCIPGIPESARKYEKFNGRVYFVEKSAADSLGEPGFLRLKLKSTSVEARNGKVNVELPAGTFVIMTEKYFVNDPEFTITLSKGEIVQKDFKIWVCTSF
;
A
#
# COMPACT_ATOMS: atom_id res chain seq x y z
N MET A 1 36.52 11.23 53.18
CA MET A 1 35.32 11.97 52.72
C MET A 1 35.32 12.41 51.25
N HIS A 2 36.31 12.10 50.49
CA HIS A 2 36.35 12.51 49.04
C HIS A 2 35.91 11.43 48.04
N VAL A 3 35.53 10.23 48.48
CA VAL A 3 35.19 9.09 47.60
C VAL A 3 33.71 9.15 47.14
N LEU A 4 32.84 9.83 47.85
CA LEU A 4 31.40 9.93 47.52
C LEU A 4 31.08 10.92 46.40
N SER A 5 31.99 11.85 46.06
CA SER A 5 31.80 12.84 45.00
C SER A 5 31.99 12.27 43.59
N GLY A 6 32.79 11.21 43.47
CA GLY A 6 33.04 10.57 42.19
C GLY A 6 31.90 9.65 41.71
N LEU A 7 31.23 9.04 42.64
CA LEU A 7 30.13 8.09 42.32
C LEU A 7 28.88 8.78 41.77
N LYS A 8 28.59 10.02 42.18
CA LYS A 8 27.45 10.80 41.69
C LYS A 8 27.60 11.27 40.25
N LYS A 9 28.86 11.54 39.83
CA LYS A 9 29.13 11.97 38.45
C LYS A 9 29.09 10.82 37.45
N VAL A 10 29.47 9.63 37.85
CA VAL A 10 29.40 8.43 37.00
C VAL A 10 27.96 7.98 36.76
N PHE A 11 27.09 8.12 37.78
CA PHE A 11 25.66 7.75 37.65
C PHE A 11 24.88 8.68 36.72
N LEU A 12 25.27 9.97 36.67
CA LEU A 12 24.59 10.95 35.80
C LEU A 12 24.90 10.75 34.32
N VAL A 13 26.12 10.29 34.01
CA VAL A 13 26.56 10.02 32.64
C VAL A 13 25.92 8.73 32.10
N ALA A 14 25.69 7.72 32.94
CA ALA A 14 25.07 6.47 32.55
C ALA A 14 23.56 6.65 32.20
N VAL A 15 22.87 7.56 32.90
CA VAL A 15 21.44 7.83 32.65
C VAL A 15 21.21 8.61 31.35
N VAL A 16 22.15 9.46 30.95
CA VAL A 16 22.04 10.24 29.68
C VAL A 16 22.23 9.37 28.44
N VAL A 17 23.03 8.32 28.52
CA VAL A 17 23.28 7.40 27.40
C VAL A 17 22.07 6.50 27.10
N ILE A 18 21.24 6.20 28.09
CA ILE A 18 20.06 5.32 27.91
C ILE A 18 18.90 6.06 27.21
N LEU A 19 18.86 7.39 27.27
CA LEU A 19 17.80 8.20 26.66
C LEU A 19 18.02 8.49 25.16
N ALA A 20 19.19 8.17 24.62
CA ALA A 20 19.52 8.45 23.22
C ALA A 20 19.17 7.31 22.22
N THR A 21 18.64 6.17 22.70
CA THR A 21 18.40 4.99 21.87
C THR A 21 16.94 4.73 21.51
N SER A 22 16.02 5.68 21.73
CA SER A 22 14.58 5.44 21.58
C SER A 22 13.92 6.10 20.38
N CYS A 23 14.66 6.36 19.28
CA CYS A 23 14.10 6.91 18.04
C CYS A 23 14.46 6.05 16.82
N GLU A 24 14.20 4.75 16.87
CA GLU A 24 14.10 3.95 15.65
C GLU A 24 12.68 4.12 15.09
N LYS A 25 12.57 4.71 13.90
CA LYS A 25 11.34 4.61 13.12
C LYS A 25 11.14 3.13 12.80
N GLU A 26 10.10 2.53 13.35
CA GLU A 26 9.69 1.19 12.94
C GLU A 26 9.31 1.27 11.46
N GLU A 27 10.19 0.79 10.59
CA GLU A 27 9.83 0.56 9.20
C GLU A 27 8.92 -0.66 9.15
N PHE A 28 7.78 -0.55 8.46
CA PHE A 28 6.91 -1.71 8.28
C PHE A 28 7.65 -2.79 7.47
N ILE A 29 7.43 -4.03 7.85
CA ILE A 29 8.15 -5.20 7.30
C ILE A 29 7.32 -5.99 6.29
N THR A 30 6.01 -5.77 6.25
CA THR A 30 5.09 -6.45 5.32
C THR A 30 4.21 -5.42 4.66
N GLY A 31 4.15 -5.43 3.34
CA GLY A 31 3.34 -4.47 2.61
C GLY A 31 3.58 -4.45 1.12
N TYR A 32 3.10 -3.40 0.49
CA TYR A 32 3.19 -3.18 -0.94
C TYR A 32 3.83 -1.81 -1.24
N ARG A 33 4.68 -1.81 -2.25
CA ARG A 33 5.24 -0.61 -2.86
C ARG A 33 5.17 -0.72 -4.36
N GLY A 34 4.78 0.36 -5.02
CA GLY A 34 4.76 0.37 -6.47
C GLY A 34 4.19 1.65 -7.04
N THR A 35 4.02 1.65 -8.34
CA THR A 35 3.37 2.72 -9.07
C THR A 35 2.11 2.22 -9.74
N ILE A 36 1.09 3.07 -9.80
CA ILE A 36 -0.14 2.80 -10.51
C ILE A 36 -0.31 3.86 -11.59
N GLU A 37 -0.45 3.41 -12.82
CA GLU A 37 -0.83 4.22 -13.95
C GLU A 37 -2.28 3.90 -14.33
N PHE A 38 -3.01 4.90 -14.75
CA PHE A 38 -4.43 4.80 -15.08
C PHE A 38 -4.69 5.41 -16.43
N GLY A 39 -5.53 4.76 -17.21
CA GLY A 39 -6.02 5.29 -18.47
C GLY A 39 -7.45 4.84 -18.72
N GLU A 40 -8.15 5.57 -19.55
CA GLU A 40 -9.51 5.26 -19.99
C GLU A 40 -9.66 5.54 -21.48
N GLY A 41 -10.50 4.76 -22.12
CA GLY A 41 -10.76 4.92 -23.53
C GLY A 41 -11.44 3.71 -24.15
N SER A 42 -11.28 3.57 -25.46
CA SER A 42 -11.93 2.52 -26.23
C SER A 42 -11.32 1.15 -25.98
N CYS A 43 -12.18 0.14 -25.90
CA CYS A 43 -11.82 -1.28 -25.93
C CYS A 43 -12.36 -1.97 -27.19
N ILE A 44 -12.60 -1.22 -28.27
CA ILE A 44 -13.06 -1.75 -29.55
C ILE A 44 -12.00 -2.68 -30.12
N PRO A 45 -12.34 -3.91 -30.55
CA PRO A 45 -11.41 -4.80 -31.23
C PRO A 45 -10.75 -4.14 -32.43
N GLY A 46 -9.44 -4.33 -32.60
CA GLY A 46 -8.65 -3.74 -33.68
C GLY A 46 -7.87 -2.48 -33.28
N ILE A 47 -8.14 -1.89 -32.12
CA ILE A 47 -7.29 -0.84 -31.56
C ILE A 47 -6.19 -1.52 -30.73
N PRO A 48 -4.90 -1.34 -31.08
CA PRO A 48 -3.82 -2.01 -30.37
C PRO A 48 -3.63 -1.40 -28.97
N GLU A 49 -3.20 -2.22 -28.01
CA GLU A 49 -2.89 -1.77 -26.65
C GLU A 49 -1.81 -0.67 -26.63
N SER A 50 -0.90 -0.67 -27.61
CA SER A 50 0.13 0.37 -27.77
C SER A 50 -0.45 1.77 -28.01
N ALA A 51 -1.71 1.87 -28.44
CA ALA A 51 -2.40 3.15 -28.61
C ALA A 51 -2.98 3.70 -27.30
N ARG A 52 -3.00 2.92 -26.22
CA ARG A 52 -3.49 3.34 -24.90
C ARG A 52 -2.54 4.33 -24.26
N LYS A 53 -3.10 5.39 -23.73
CA LYS A 53 -2.34 6.42 -22.98
C LYS A 53 -2.64 6.30 -21.50
N TYR A 54 -1.59 6.16 -20.72
CA TYR A 54 -1.65 6.06 -19.27
C TYR A 54 -1.05 7.30 -18.61
N GLU A 55 -1.65 7.70 -17.51
CA GLU A 55 -1.15 8.76 -16.66
C GLU A 55 -0.91 8.23 -15.25
N LYS A 56 -0.03 8.87 -14.51
CA LYS A 56 0.20 8.55 -13.11
C LYS A 56 -1.07 8.77 -12.31
N PHE A 57 -1.51 7.74 -11.59
CA PHE A 57 -2.75 7.80 -10.83
C PHE A 57 -2.61 8.71 -9.61
N ASN A 58 -3.60 9.58 -9.41
CA ASN A 58 -3.76 10.37 -8.20
C ASN A 58 -5.15 10.09 -7.63
N GLY A 59 -5.20 9.56 -6.42
CA GLY A 59 -6.45 9.21 -5.79
C GLY A 59 -6.30 8.06 -4.81
N ARG A 60 -7.43 7.62 -4.29
CA ARG A 60 -7.45 6.57 -3.28
C ARG A 60 -7.36 5.19 -3.89
N VAL A 61 -6.49 4.39 -3.31
CA VAL A 61 -6.27 2.97 -3.65
C VAL A 61 -6.72 2.13 -2.48
N TYR A 62 -7.50 1.10 -2.76
CA TYR A 62 -8.06 0.17 -1.77
C TYR A 62 -7.41 -1.20 -1.93
N PHE A 63 -7.03 -1.78 -0.81
CA PHE A 63 -6.52 -3.15 -0.73
C PHE A 63 -7.58 -4.02 -0.09
N VAL A 64 -8.33 -4.71 -0.92
CA VAL A 64 -9.47 -5.53 -0.49
C VAL A 64 -9.03 -6.97 -0.34
N GLU A 65 -9.31 -7.59 0.81
CA GLU A 65 -9.02 -9.01 0.98
C GLU A 65 -9.71 -9.85 -0.10
N LYS A 66 -8.94 -10.70 -0.77
CA LYS A 66 -9.41 -11.50 -1.91
C LYS A 66 -10.60 -12.38 -1.53
N SER A 67 -10.55 -13.02 -0.35
CA SER A 67 -11.64 -13.86 0.16
C SER A 67 -12.94 -13.07 0.34
N ALA A 68 -12.85 -11.84 0.83
CA ALA A 68 -14.00 -10.98 0.99
C ALA A 68 -14.54 -10.48 -0.37
N ALA A 69 -13.67 -10.13 -1.30
CA ALA A 69 -14.05 -9.74 -2.65
C ALA A 69 -14.74 -10.88 -3.40
N ASP A 70 -14.27 -12.11 -3.24
CA ASP A 70 -14.87 -13.31 -3.87
C ASP A 70 -16.23 -13.69 -3.28
N SER A 71 -16.47 -13.39 -1.99
CA SER A 71 -17.69 -13.74 -1.28
C SER A 71 -18.84 -12.76 -1.51
N LEU A 72 -18.53 -11.51 -1.86
CA LEU A 72 -19.51 -10.44 -2.03
C LEU A 72 -19.55 -10.03 -3.50
N GLY A 73 -20.74 -10.02 -4.08
CA GLY A 73 -20.96 -9.43 -5.40
C GLY A 73 -20.75 -7.91 -5.40
N GLU A 74 -20.80 -7.30 -6.57
CA GLU A 74 -20.57 -5.84 -6.75
C GLU A 74 -21.29 -4.93 -5.74
N PRO A 75 -22.56 -5.17 -5.36
CA PRO A 75 -23.23 -4.36 -4.34
C PRO A 75 -22.55 -4.39 -2.97
N GLY A 76 -21.85 -5.49 -2.66
CA GLY A 76 -21.08 -5.63 -1.42
C GLY A 76 -19.76 -4.89 -1.43
N PHE A 77 -19.22 -4.54 -2.58
CA PHE A 77 -17.94 -3.87 -2.71
C PHE A 77 -17.91 -2.48 -2.07
N LEU A 78 -19.02 -1.77 -2.09
CA LEU A 78 -19.13 -0.49 -1.39
C LEU A 78 -18.92 -0.62 0.13
N ARG A 79 -19.36 -1.72 0.72
CA ARG A 79 -19.13 -2.01 2.13
C ARG A 79 -17.67 -2.39 2.38
N LEU A 80 -17.08 -3.14 1.48
CA LEU A 80 -15.68 -3.52 1.54
C LEU A 80 -14.76 -2.31 1.45
N LYS A 81 -15.10 -1.33 0.62
CA LYS A 81 -14.38 -0.07 0.49
C LYS A 81 -14.17 0.63 1.84
N LEU A 82 -15.23 0.67 2.67
CA LEU A 82 -15.18 1.32 3.99
C LEU A 82 -14.34 0.54 5.02
N LYS A 83 -14.19 -0.77 4.85
CA LYS A 83 -13.49 -1.66 5.78
C LYS A 83 -12.08 -2.01 5.32
N SER A 84 -11.75 -1.74 4.07
CA SER A 84 -10.45 -2.08 3.49
C SER A 84 -9.38 -1.08 3.86
N THR A 85 -8.14 -1.54 3.93
CA THR A 85 -6.99 -0.64 4.02
C THR A 85 -6.92 0.19 2.74
N SER A 86 -6.78 1.49 2.89
CA SER A 86 -6.68 2.40 1.75
C SER A 86 -5.56 3.41 1.96
N VAL A 87 -5.01 3.89 0.85
CA VAL A 87 -3.95 4.89 0.83
C VAL A 87 -4.15 5.83 -0.35
N GLU A 88 -3.73 7.05 -0.19
CA GLU A 88 -3.73 8.04 -1.27
C GLU A 88 -2.50 7.86 -2.16
N ALA A 89 -2.72 7.53 -3.44
CA ALA A 89 -1.65 7.53 -4.43
C ALA A 89 -1.39 8.97 -4.88
N ARG A 90 -0.14 9.37 -4.89
CA ARG A 90 0.32 10.67 -5.37
C ARG A 90 1.35 10.47 -6.47
N ASN A 91 1.08 11.02 -7.64
CA ASN A 91 1.92 10.84 -8.81
C ASN A 91 2.20 9.35 -9.08
N GLY A 92 1.18 8.52 -8.91
CA GLY A 92 1.20 7.08 -9.08
C GLY A 92 1.86 6.29 -7.96
N LYS A 93 2.54 6.93 -7.03
CA LYS A 93 3.30 6.23 -5.98
C LYS A 93 2.40 5.75 -4.86
N VAL A 94 2.55 4.48 -4.52
CA VAL A 94 1.86 3.79 -3.43
C VAL A 94 2.88 3.10 -2.54
N ASN A 95 2.74 3.31 -1.25
CA ASN A 95 3.53 2.67 -0.22
C ASN A 95 2.63 2.41 0.98
N VAL A 96 2.36 1.16 1.29
CA VAL A 96 1.37 0.78 2.31
C VAL A 96 1.82 -0.45 3.09
N GLU A 97 1.62 -0.40 4.40
CA GLU A 97 1.74 -1.56 5.28
C GLU A 97 0.46 -2.38 5.21
N LEU A 98 0.61 -3.69 5.02
CA LEU A 98 -0.50 -4.65 4.98
C LEU A 98 -0.11 -5.91 5.74
N PRO A 99 -1.08 -6.59 6.37
CA PRO A 99 -0.83 -7.92 6.91
C PRO A 99 -0.55 -8.93 5.79
N ALA A 100 0.04 -10.08 6.14
CA ALA A 100 0.14 -11.20 5.21
C ALA A 100 -1.24 -11.61 4.71
N GLY A 101 -1.35 -11.95 3.44
CA GLY A 101 -2.61 -12.32 2.80
C GLY A 101 -2.63 -11.99 1.32
N THR A 102 -3.79 -12.22 0.73
CA THR A 102 -4.03 -11.92 -0.68
C THR A 102 -5.04 -10.79 -0.80
N PHE A 103 -4.69 -9.76 -1.58
CA PHE A 103 -5.46 -8.55 -1.74
C PHE A 103 -5.71 -8.24 -3.21
N VAL A 104 -6.90 -7.74 -3.50
CA VAL A 104 -7.22 -7.12 -4.79
C VAL A 104 -7.02 -5.61 -4.67
N ILE A 105 -6.28 -5.05 -5.59
CA ILE A 105 -6.07 -3.59 -5.67
C ILE A 105 -7.21 -3.00 -6.47
N MET A 106 -7.90 -2.06 -5.86
CA MET A 106 -9.02 -1.33 -6.47
C MET A 106 -8.83 0.16 -6.30
N THR A 107 -9.40 0.94 -7.21
CA THR A 107 -9.43 2.40 -7.14
C THR A 107 -10.86 2.89 -7.20
N GLU A 108 -11.10 4.16 -6.94
CA GLU A 108 -12.45 4.75 -7.06
C GLU A 108 -13.01 4.68 -8.48
N LYS A 109 -12.13 4.71 -9.48
CA LYS A 109 -12.49 4.61 -10.89
C LYS A 109 -12.56 3.18 -11.41
N TYR A 110 -11.92 2.24 -10.72
CA TYR A 110 -11.90 0.83 -11.08
C TYR A 110 -12.05 -0.03 -9.83
N PHE A 111 -13.29 -0.25 -9.43
CA PHE A 111 -13.63 -1.02 -8.24
C PHE A 111 -14.14 -2.40 -8.65
N VAL A 112 -13.23 -3.24 -9.13
CA VAL A 112 -13.51 -4.56 -9.71
C VAL A 112 -12.61 -5.62 -9.08
N ASN A 113 -13.16 -6.79 -8.84
CA ASN A 113 -12.39 -7.96 -8.42
C ASN A 113 -11.67 -8.57 -9.63
N ASP A 114 -10.54 -8.00 -9.98
CA ASP A 114 -9.75 -8.39 -11.14
C ASP A 114 -8.52 -9.19 -10.72
N PRO A 115 -8.36 -10.45 -11.22
CA PRO A 115 -7.20 -11.27 -10.92
C PRO A 115 -5.86 -10.63 -11.32
N GLU A 116 -5.84 -9.80 -12.35
CA GLU A 116 -4.62 -9.12 -12.79
C GLU A 116 -4.09 -8.11 -11.75
N PHE A 117 -4.98 -7.58 -10.92
CA PHE A 117 -4.65 -6.61 -9.87
C PHE A 117 -4.65 -7.24 -8.48
N THR A 118 -4.22 -8.47 -8.39
CA THR A 118 -4.13 -9.22 -7.14
C THR A 118 -2.68 -9.39 -6.70
N ILE A 119 -2.42 -9.16 -5.43
CA ILE A 119 -1.11 -9.36 -4.80
C ILE A 119 -1.23 -10.34 -3.64
N THR A 120 -0.20 -11.14 -3.45
CA THR A 120 -0.07 -12.04 -2.28
C THR A 120 1.16 -11.65 -1.49
N LEU A 121 0.97 -11.42 -0.20
CA LEU A 121 2.00 -11.02 0.74
C LEU A 121 2.27 -12.14 1.75
N SER A 122 3.52 -12.55 1.85
CA SER A 122 4.02 -13.36 2.96
C SER A 122 4.49 -12.45 4.10
N LYS A 123 4.44 -12.96 5.33
CA LYS A 123 4.93 -12.23 6.50
C LYS A 123 6.40 -11.85 6.31
N GLY A 124 6.72 -10.58 6.52
CA GLY A 124 8.07 -10.05 6.33
C GLY A 124 8.41 -9.71 4.88
N GLU A 125 7.43 -9.75 3.97
CA GLU A 125 7.63 -9.46 2.55
C GLU A 125 7.06 -8.10 2.18
N ILE A 126 7.85 -7.34 1.43
CA ILE A 126 7.38 -6.14 0.73
C ILE A 126 7.34 -6.46 -0.75
N VAL A 127 6.13 -6.58 -1.30
CA VAL A 127 5.95 -6.79 -2.74
C VAL A 127 6.12 -5.46 -3.47
N GLN A 128 7.02 -5.46 -4.47
CA GLN A 128 7.23 -4.33 -5.37
C GLN A 128 6.68 -4.69 -6.74
N LYS A 129 5.61 -4.03 -7.15
CA LYS A 129 4.97 -4.28 -8.43
C LYS A 129 4.26 -3.02 -8.94
N ASP A 130 4.43 -2.74 -10.22
CA ASP A 130 3.74 -1.65 -10.89
C ASP A 130 2.51 -2.17 -11.63
N PHE A 131 1.44 -1.39 -11.64
CA PHE A 131 0.19 -1.72 -12.30
C PHE A 131 -0.23 -0.64 -13.28
N LYS A 132 -0.82 -1.09 -14.38
CA LYS A 132 -1.50 -0.24 -15.36
C LYS A 132 -2.97 -0.65 -15.43
N ILE A 133 -3.84 0.26 -15.11
CA ILE A 133 -5.29 0.03 -15.12
C ILE A 133 -5.89 0.75 -16.31
N TRP A 134 -6.59 0.01 -17.17
CA TRP A 134 -7.34 0.57 -18.29
C TRP A 134 -8.82 0.37 -18.09
N VAL A 135 -9.58 1.45 -18.16
CA VAL A 135 -11.03 1.43 -18.07
C VAL A 135 -11.64 1.65 -19.45
N CYS A 136 -12.46 0.71 -19.87
CA CYS A 136 -13.19 0.79 -21.13
C CYS A 136 -14.35 1.77 -21.01
N THR A 137 -14.36 2.81 -21.85
CA THR A 137 -15.45 3.79 -21.95
C THR A 137 -16.32 3.58 -23.19
N SER A 138 -15.87 2.76 -24.14
CA SER A 138 -16.60 2.32 -25.32
C SER A 138 -16.17 0.91 -25.74
N PHE A 139 -17.12 0.16 -26.31
CA PHE A 139 -16.97 -1.22 -26.74
C PHE A 139 -17.31 -1.37 -28.23
#